data_2ac2b418161eb0d886a3c41e75447a1f
#
_entry.id   2ac2b418161eb0d886a3c41e75447a1f
#
_cell.length_a   1.000
_cell.length_b   1.000
_cell.length_c   1.000
_cell.angle_alpha   90.00
_cell.angle_beta   90.00
_cell.angle_gamma   90.00
#
_symmetry.space_group_name_H-M   'P 1'
#
loop_
_entity.id
_entity.type
_entity.pdbx_description
1 polymer ?
#
loop_
_entity_poly.entity_id
_entity_poly.type
_entity_poly.pdbx_seq_one_letter_code
_entity_poly.pdbx_strand_id
1 'polypeptide(L)'
;KNGHSMPARGPIVGPRCEHCGGEYVIGGPIWNKPMLNREFGNQLLVRLSSFAKKRKINKSGDSSKSDSKQTISVPSYTKYVTTGSRIIAEISKALREVHDAPLFWSLSSICKTLRCTAPSIAKVQTALKNAGYEVSQSATNPDSIKTDANASTMWDIFREWIEMNPRNEKHANDKNEVSNIILKKKPKL
;
A
#
# COMPACT_ATOMS: atom_id res chain seq x y z
N LYS A 1 -29.13 22.01 -1.56
CA LYS A 1 -28.11 22.82 -2.25
C LYS A 1 -27.89 22.17 -3.61
N ASN A 2 -28.35 22.81 -4.69
CA ASN A 2 -28.10 22.38 -6.06
C ASN A 2 -26.64 22.60 -6.36
N GLY A 3 -25.86 21.51 -6.38
CA GLY A 3 -24.44 21.55 -6.73
C GLY A 3 -24.31 21.80 -8.24
N HIS A 4 -24.03 23.01 -8.64
CA HIS A 4 -23.60 23.26 -10.00
C HIS A 4 -22.19 22.69 -10.17
N SER A 5 -22.04 21.71 -11.08
CA SER A 5 -20.74 21.25 -11.52
C SER A 5 -20.14 22.32 -12.44
N MET A 6 -19.01 22.86 -12.06
CA MET A 6 -18.26 23.80 -12.92
C MET A 6 -17.15 23.03 -13.64
N PRO A 7 -16.91 23.31 -14.93
CA PRO A 7 -15.79 22.70 -15.64
C PRO A 7 -14.48 23.12 -14.95
N ALA A 8 -13.70 22.15 -14.50
CA ALA A 8 -12.37 22.38 -13.97
C ALA A 8 -11.34 22.33 -15.12
N ARG A 9 -10.31 23.17 -15.04
CA ARG A 9 -9.16 23.04 -15.93
C ARG A 9 -8.46 21.71 -15.61
N GLY A 10 -8.13 20.94 -16.64
CA GLY A 10 -7.31 19.75 -16.49
C GLY A 10 -5.93 20.09 -15.92
N PRO A 11 -5.20 19.10 -15.38
CA PRO A 11 -3.83 19.32 -14.93
C PRO A 11 -2.96 19.82 -16.09
N ILE A 12 -2.06 20.76 -15.78
CA ILE A 12 -1.09 21.27 -16.77
C ILE A 12 -0.01 20.19 -16.91
N VAL A 13 -0.17 19.35 -17.92
CA VAL A 13 0.80 18.32 -18.29
C VAL A 13 1.22 18.53 -19.74
N GLY A 14 2.44 18.16 -20.09
CA GLY A 14 2.89 18.17 -21.47
C GLY A 14 2.09 17.16 -22.34
N PRO A 15 2.25 17.19 -23.65
CA PRO A 15 1.51 16.30 -24.56
C PRO A 15 1.88 14.82 -24.39
N ARG A 16 3.06 14.55 -23.87
CA ARG A 16 3.59 13.19 -23.68
C ARG A 16 4.29 13.03 -22.35
N CYS A 17 4.21 11.82 -21.79
CA CYS A 17 4.88 11.45 -20.55
C CYS A 17 6.40 11.59 -20.70
N GLU A 18 7.03 12.33 -19.79
CA GLU A 18 8.48 12.52 -19.78
C GLU A 18 9.28 11.23 -19.53
N HIS A 19 8.67 10.21 -18.90
CA HIS A 19 9.32 8.94 -18.59
C HIS A 19 9.27 7.94 -19.74
N CYS A 20 8.09 7.74 -20.33
CA CYS A 20 7.86 6.69 -21.33
C CYS A 20 7.50 7.21 -22.72
N GLY A 21 7.29 8.52 -22.91
CA GLY A 21 6.87 9.11 -24.17
C GLY A 21 5.41 8.83 -24.57
N GLY A 22 4.66 8.07 -23.76
CA GLY A 22 3.25 7.76 -24.01
C GLY A 22 2.33 8.97 -23.77
N GLU A 23 1.10 8.86 -24.25
CA GLU A 23 0.06 9.87 -24.03
C GLU A 23 -0.47 9.77 -22.58
N TYR A 24 -0.86 10.90 -22.03
CA TYR A 24 -1.52 10.93 -20.73
C TYR A 24 -2.99 10.56 -20.86
N VAL A 25 -3.48 9.75 -19.93
CA VAL A 25 -4.89 9.43 -19.78
C VAL A 25 -5.39 10.04 -18.48
N ILE A 26 -6.50 10.76 -18.54
CA ILE A 26 -7.12 11.34 -17.36
C ILE A 26 -7.95 10.25 -16.68
N GLY A 27 -7.60 9.97 -15.42
CA GLY A 27 -8.36 9.07 -14.54
C GLY A 27 -8.94 9.84 -13.36
N GLY A 28 -10.01 9.36 -12.81
CA GLY A 28 -10.63 9.95 -11.62
C GLY A 28 -12.11 10.24 -11.81
N PRO A 29 -12.72 10.96 -10.88
CA PRO A 29 -12.09 11.63 -9.72
C PRO A 29 -11.60 10.63 -8.67
N ILE A 30 -10.53 11.00 -7.95
CA ILE A 30 -10.00 10.23 -6.82
C ILE A 30 -10.05 11.07 -5.53
N TRP A 31 -10.17 10.39 -4.39
CA TRP A 31 -10.03 11.05 -3.10
C TRP A 31 -8.55 11.24 -2.79
N ASN A 32 -8.10 12.48 -2.67
CA ASN A 32 -6.69 12.82 -2.46
C ASN A 32 -6.35 13.20 -1.01
N LYS A 33 -7.34 13.25 -0.13
CA LYS A 33 -7.11 13.53 1.29
C LYS A 33 -6.98 12.23 2.09
N PRO A 34 -6.34 12.27 3.26
CA PRO A 34 -6.28 11.11 4.16
C PRO A 34 -7.68 10.57 4.45
N MET A 35 -7.86 9.27 4.27
CA MET A 35 -9.14 8.59 4.54
C MET A 35 -9.17 7.91 5.91
N LEU A 36 -8.01 7.76 6.54
CA LEU A 36 -7.87 7.04 7.80
C LEU A 36 -7.86 8.01 8.98
N ASN A 37 -8.82 7.85 9.90
CA ASN A 37 -8.74 8.47 11.21
C ASN A 37 -7.90 7.60 12.13
N ARG A 38 -6.62 7.99 12.35
CA ARG A 38 -5.66 7.22 13.17
C ARG A 38 -6.07 7.11 14.62
N GLU A 39 -6.68 8.15 15.19
CA GLU A 39 -7.13 8.13 16.58
C GLU A 39 -8.23 7.09 16.77
N PHE A 40 -9.25 7.12 15.92
CA PHE A 40 -10.31 6.13 15.93
C PHE A 40 -9.77 4.71 15.70
N GLY A 41 -8.86 4.53 14.74
CA GLY A 41 -8.24 3.25 14.45
C GLY A 41 -7.47 2.68 15.64
N ASN A 42 -6.71 3.51 16.35
CA ASN A 42 -5.99 3.09 17.56
C ASN A 42 -6.95 2.73 18.71
N GLN A 43 -7.99 3.53 18.94
CA GLN A 43 -9.03 3.21 19.92
C GLN A 43 -9.71 1.87 19.61
N LEU A 44 -10.01 1.62 18.33
CA LEU A 44 -10.59 0.37 17.88
C LEU A 44 -9.66 -0.83 18.12
N LEU A 45 -8.36 -0.69 17.84
CA LEU A 45 -7.36 -1.72 18.14
C LEU A 45 -7.30 -2.08 19.62
N VAL A 46 -7.28 -1.07 20.50
CA VAL A 46 -7.28 -1.30 21.96
C VAL A 46 -8.50 -2.10 22.38
N ARG A 47 -9.68 -1.72 21.91
CA ARG A 47 -10.93 -2.44 22.21
C ARG A 47 -10.90 -3.87 21.69
N LEU A 48 -10.54 -4.09 20.42
CA LEU A 48 -10.50 -5.43 19.82
C LEU A 48 -9.46 -6.33 20.51
N SER A 49 -8.30 -5.79 20.86
CA SER A 49 -7.25 -6.54 21.55
C SER A 49 -7.69 -6.98 22.96
N SER A 50 -8.44 -6.16 23.68
CA SER A 50 -8.99 -6.52 24.98
C SER A 50 -10.00 -7.68 24.89
N PHE A 51 -10.85 -7.69 23.86
CA PHE A 51 -11.77 -8.79 23.59
C PHE A 51 -11.05 -10.09 23.22
N ALA A 52 -9.99 -10.01 22.42
CA ALA A 52 -9.21 -11.17 22.02
C ALA A 52 -8.49 -11.82 23.21
N LYS A 53 -7.96 -11.03 24.14
CA LYS A 53 -7.33 -11.52 25.38
C LYS A 53 -8.34 -12.24 26.28
N LYS A 54 -9.52 -11.66 26.52
CA LYS A 54 -10.59 -12.27 27.34
C LYS A 54 -11.01 -13.64 26.78
N ARG A 55 -11.06 -13.81 25.45
CA ARG A 55 -11.38 -15.09 24.80
C ARG A 55 -10.34 -16.18 25.02
N LYS A 56 -9.05 -15.84 25.06
CA LYS A 56 -7.97 -16.81 25.32
C LYS A 56 -8.04 -17.34 26.76
N ILE A 57 -8.30 -16.47 27.73
CA ILE A 57 -8.42 -16.86 29.15
C ILE A 57 -9.58 -17.82 29.34
N ASN A 58 -10.73 -17.59 28.68
CA ASN A 58 -11.90 -18.47 28.81
C ASN A 58 -11.76 -19.83 28.08
N LYS A 59 -10.77 -19.99 27.20
CA LYS A 59 -10.48 -21.27 26.52
C LYS A 59 -9.42 -22.12 27.23
N SER A 60 -8.60 -21.54 28.10
CA SER A 60 -7.56 -22.19 28.87
C SER A 60 -7.97 -22.50 30.32
N GLY A 61 -9.22 -22.27 30.68
CA GLY A 61 -9.76 -22.55 32.02
C GLY A 61 -10.09 -24.02 32.15
N ASP A 62 -9.19 -24.72 32.80
CA ASP A 62 -9.38 -26.05 33.37
C ASP A 62 -10.54 -26.03 34.40
N SER A 63 -11.27 -27.15 34.43
CA SER A 63 -12.42 -27.37 35.28
C SER A 63 -12.03 -27.45 36.75
N SER A 64 -12.18 -26.36 37.49
CA SER A 64 -12.36 -26.42 38.94
C SER A 64 -13.31 -25.33 39.42
N LYS A 65 -14.36 -25.80 40.06
CA LYS A 65 -15.47 -25.06 40.65
C LYS A 65 -15.01 -24.01 41.65
N SER A 66 -15.50 -22.80 41.56
CA SER A 66 -15.99 -22.04 42.71
C SER A 66 -16.76 -20.81 42.26
N ASP A 67 -17.88 -20.59 42.91
CA ASP A 67 -18.88 -19.56 42.71
C ASP A 67 -18.34 -18.13 42.85
N SER A 68 -18.60 -17.34 41.80
CA SER A 68 -19.09 -15.95 41.91
C SER A 68 -19.37 -15.45 40.49
N LYS A 69 -20.61 -15.62 40.06
CA LYS A 69 -21.16 -15.07 38.82
C LYS A 69 -21.24 -13.54 38.90
N GLN A 70 -20.19 -12.83 38.51
CA GLN A 70 -20.37 -11.54 37.89
C GLN A 70 -20.60 -11.76 36.40
N THR A 71 -21.86 -11.83 36.03
CA THR A 71 -22.31 -11.87 34.63
C THR A 71 -22.04 -10.50 33.99
N ILE A 72 -20.82 -10.30 33.50
CA ILE A 72 -20.56 -9.17 32.60
C ILE A 72 -21.29 -9.51 31.31
N SER A 73 -22.43 -8.84 31.06
CA SER A 73 -23.17 -8.95 29.81
C SER A 73 -22.27 -8.56 28.65
N VAL A 74 -21.76 -9.56 27.93
CA VAL A 74 -20.99 -9.35 26.70
C VAL A 74 -21.96 -8.87 25.63
N PRO A 75 -21.77 -7.69 25.01
CA PRO A 75 -22.68 -7.21 23.99
C PRO A 75 -22.89 -8.27 22.89
N SER A 76 -24.11 -8.44 22.43
CA SER A 76 -24.52 -9.51 21.49
C SER A 76 -23.71 -9.58 20.18
N TYR A 77 -23.12 -8.44 19.75
CA TYR A 77 -22.30 -8.37 18.55
C TYR A 77 -20.95 -9.11 18.67
N THR A 78 -20.46 -9.38 19.88
CA THR A 78 -19.20 -10.13 20.06
C THR A 78 -19.31 -11.60 19.63
N LYS A 79 -20.52 -12.12 19.52
CA LYS A 79 -20.80 -13.48 19.03
C LYS A 79 -20.34 -13.66 17.56
N TYR A 80 -20.28 -12.57 16.77
CA TYR A 80 -19.96 -12.59 15.36
C TYR A 80 -18.46 -12.37 15.03
N VAL A 81 -17.62 -12.02 16.01
CA VAL A 81 -16.19 -11.76 15.77
C VAL A 81 -15.38 -13.07 15.87
N THR A 82 -15.63 -13.98 14.94
CA THR A 82 -14.82 -15.22 14.82
C THR A 82 -13.43 -14.94 14.25
N THR A 83 -13.26 -13.86 13.51
CA THR A 83 -12.04 -13.45 12.79
C THR A 83 -11.31 -12.26 13.44
N GLY A 84 -11.46 -12.07 14.75
CA GLY A 84 -10.93 -10.90 15.46
C GLY A 84 -9.42 -10.66 15.26
N SER A 85 -8.61 -11.71 15.21
CA SER A 85 -7.16 -11.60 14.95
C SER A 85 -6.86 -11.06 13.55
N ARG A 86 -7.63 -11.47 12.55
CA ARG A 86 -7.49 -11.00 11.18
C ARG A 86 -7.88 -9.52 11.07
N ILE A 87 -8.99 -9.14 11.69
CA ILE A 87 -9.44 -7.73 11.71
C ILE A 87 -8.40 -6.83 12.38
N ILE A 88 -7.84 -7.26 13.52
CA ILE A 88 -6.76 -6.55 14.22
C ILE A 88 -5.54 -6.39 13.29
N ALA A 89 -5.16 -7.43 12.56
CA ALA A 89 -4.03 -7.39 11.64
C ALA A 89 -4.27 -6.39 10.49
N GLU A 90 -5.46 -6.40 9.87
CA GLU A 90 -5.80 -5.49 8.78
C GLU A 90 -5.86 -4.02 9.23
N ILE A 91 -6.47 -3.74 10.38
CA ILE A 91 -6.48 -2.38 10.96
C ILE A 91 -5.04 -1.94 11.28
N SER A 92 -4.22 -2.83 11.83
CA SER A 92 -2.82 -2.53 12.14
C SER A 92 -1.99 -2.24 10.89
N LYS A 93 -2.26 -2.90 9.77
CA LYS A 93 -1.63 -2.59 8.48
C LYS A 93 -2.06 -1.20 7.98
N ALA A 94 -3.36 -0.93 7.97
CA ALA A 94 -3.90 0.35 7.53
C ALA A 94 -3.33 1.53 8.34
N LEU A 95 -3.19 1.37 9.67
CA LEU A 95 -2.63 2.40 10.55
C LEU A 95 -1.13 2.67 10.30
N ARG A 96 -0.41 1.72 9.71
CA ARG A 96 1.01 1.86 9.36
C ARG A 96 1.24 2.41 7.94
N GLU A 97 0.19 2.57 7.14
CA GLU A 97 0.34 3.16 5.82
C GLU A 97 0.84 4.60 5.87
N VAL A 98 1.65 4.99 4.87
CA VAL A 98 2.02 6.40 4.64
C VAL A 98 0.74 7.20 4.43
N HIS A 99 0.57 8.25 5.24
CA HIS A 99 -0.70 8.97 5.38
C HIS A 99 -1.03 9.84 4.16
N ASP A 100 0.00 10.47 3.62
CA ASP A 100 -0.14 11.50 2.57
C ASP A 100 0.00 10.94 1.15
N ALA A 101 0.12 9.61 1.01
CA ALA A 101 0.13 8.94 -0.29
C ALA A 101 -1.27 8.40 -0.63
N PRO A 102 -2.06 9.09 -1.46
CA PRO A 102 -3.42 8.66 -1.81
C PRO A 102 -3.45 7.40 -2.69
N LEU A 103 -2.40 7.19 -3.47
CA LEU A 103 -2.26 6.05 -4.38
C LEU A 103 -1.14 5.13 -3.93
N PHE A 104 -1.10 3.94 -4.53
CA PHE A 104 -0.03 2.96 -4.30
C PHE A 104 0.65 2.57 -5.61
N TRP A 105 1.88 2.08 -5.50
CA TRP A 105 2.65 1.53 -6.59
C TRP A 105 2.54 0.00 -6.57
N SER A 106 1.98 -0.60 -7.62
CA SER A 106 1.97 -2.05 -7.78
C SER A 106 3.28 -2.50 -8.40
N LEU A 107 4.05 -3.30 -7.65
CA LEU A 107 5.36 -3.78 -8.11
C LEU A 107 5.22 -4.70 -9.32
N SER A 108 4.20 -5.56 -9.33
CA SER A 108 3.90 -6.43 -10.48
C SER A 108 3.59 -5.63 -11.75
N SER A 109 2.85 -4.51 -11.64
CA SER A 109 2.55 -3.65 -12.78
C SER A 109 3.80 -2.96 -13.32
N ILE A 110 4.68 -2.47 -12.44
CA ILE A 110 5.96 -1.88 -12.83
C ILE A 110 6.83 -2.93 -13.52
N CYS A 111 6.99 -4.11 -12.93
CA CYS A 111 7.80 -5.18 -13.49
C CYS A 111 7.26 -5.68 -14.83
N LYS A 112 5.95 -5.74 -14.99
CA LYS A 112 5.30 -6.05 -16.26
C LYS A 112 5.63 -5.01 -17.32
N THR A 113 5.60 -3.72 -16.98
CA THR A 113 5.97 -2.62 -17.89
C THR A 113 7.45 -2.68 -18.27
N LEU A 114 8.32 -2.96 -17.33
CA LEU A 114 9.76 -3.02 -17.55
C LEU A 114 10.26 -4.37 -18.07
N ARG A 115 9.39 -5.39 -18.14
CA ARG A 115 9.75 -6.77 -18.54
C ARG A 115 10.91 -7.35 -17.72
N CYS A 116 10.89 -7.15 -16.41
CA CYS A 116 11.92 -7.61 -15.49
C CYS A 116 11.35 -8.54 -14.39
N THR A 117 12.25 -9.25 -13.72
CA THR A 117 11.90 -10.01 -12.52
C THR A 117 11.57 -9.06 -11.39
N ALA A 118 10.55 -9.41 -10.59
CA ALA A 118 10.12 -8.57 -9.50
C ALA A 118 11.12 -8.62 -8.31
N PRO A 119 11.57 -7.46 -7.81
CA PRO A 119 12.26 -7.40 -6.52
C PRO A 119 11.29 -7.78 -5.39
N SER A 120 11.82 -8.27 -4.27
CA SER A 120 10.98 -8.40 -3.08
C SER A 120 10.56 -7.02 -2.55
N ILE A 121 9.36 -6.96 -1.95
CA ILE A 121 8.85 -5.71 -1.36
C ILE A 121 9.85 -5.12 -0.37
N ALA A 122 10.50 -5.98 0.44
CA ALA A 122 11.50 -5.55 1.42
C ALA A 122 12.70 -4.83 0.77
N LYS A 123 13.18 -5.30 -0.39
CA LYS A 123 14.27 -4.64 -1.12
C LYS A 123 13.88 -3.25 -1.60
N VAL A 124 12.68 -3.11 -2.19
CA VAL A 124 12.19 -1.80 -2.65
C VAL A 124 11.97 -0.86 -1.49
N GLN A 125 11.41 -1.34 -0.37
CA GLN A 125 11.22 -0.55 0.84
C GLN A 125 12.58 -0.08 1.41
N THR A 126 13.58 -0.95 1.42
CA THR A 126 14.93 -0.58 1.90
C THR A 126 15.55 0.48 0.99
N ALA A 127 15.46 0.33 -0.33
CA ALA A 127 15.98 1.30 -1.29
C ALA A 127 15.33 2.68 -1.10
N LEU A 128 14.00 2.73 -0.96
CA LEU A 128 13.27 3.98 -0.71
C LEU A 128 13.66 4.63 0.61
N LYS A 129 13.79 3.85 1.69
CA LYS A 129 14.23 4.36 3.00
C LYS A 129 15.66 4.91 2.95
N ASN A 130 16.57 4.23 2.27
CA ASN A 130 17.94 4.69 2.09
C ASN A 130 18.01 5.98 1.28
N ALA A 131 17.07 6.18 0.34
CA ALA A 131 16.91 7.41 -0.41
C ALA A 131 16.17 8.52 0.37
N GLY A 132 15.80 8.28 1.63
CA GLY A 132 15.18 9.27 2.52
C GLY A 132 13.66 9.41 2.41
N TYR A 133 12.98 8.47 1.73
CA TYR A 133 11.53 8.52 1.56
C TYR A 133 10.78 7.67 2.60
N GLU A 134 9.59 8.11 2.94
CA GLU A 134 8.66 7.28 3.71
C GLU A 134 8.07 6.18 2.82
N VAL A 135 7.96 4.98 3.38
CA VAL A 135 7.39 3.84 2.66
C VAL A 135 6.66 2.88 3.58
N SER A 136 5.53 2.41 3.13
CA SER A 136 4.75 1.36 3.75
C SER A 136 4.25 0.35 2.72
N GLN A 137 3.88 -0.84 3.18
CA GLN A 137 3.10 -1.76 2.36
C GLN A 137 1.65 -1.27 2.32
N SER A 138 0.97 -1.43 1.18
CA SER A 138 -0.46 -1.14 1.10
C SER A 138 -1.27 -2.19 1.87
N ALA A 139 -2.27 -1.74 2.64
CA ALA A 139 -3.18 -2.63 3.34
C ALA A 139 -4.15 -3.33 2.37
N THR A 140 -4.48 -2.69 1.26
CA THR A 140 -5.46 -3.18 0.29
C THR A 140 -4.88 -4.14 -0.73
N ASN A 141 -3.61 -3.95 -1.11
CA ASN A 141 -2.92 -4.80 -2.08
C ASN A 141 -1.55 -5.22 -1.55
N PRO A 142 -1.35 -6.52 -1.24
CA PRO A 142 -0.11 -7.01 -0.64
C PRO A 142 1.11 -6.89 -1.55
N ASP A 143 0.93 -6.78 -2.87
CA ASP A 143 2.00 -6.58 -3.87
C ASP A 143 2.28 -5.09 -4.14
N SER A 144 1.84 -4.21 -3.28
CA SER A 144 1.91 -2.78 -3.50
C SER A 144 2.49 -2.03 -2.32
N ILE A 145 3.13 -0.92 -2.63
CA ILE A 145 3.72 0.00 -1.65
C ILE A 145 3.12 1.39 -1.79
N LYS A 146 3.03 2.09 -0.67
CA LYS A 146 2.74 3.52 -0.60
C LYS A 146 4.00 4.25 -0.19
N THR A 147 4.30 5.36 -0.83
CA THR A 147 5.47 6.20 -0.57
C THR A 147 5.20 7.63 -1.01
N ASP A 148 5.88 8.56 -0.43
CA ASP A 148 5.95 9.96 -0.83
C ASP A 148 6.95 10.20 -1.98
N ALA A 149 7.70 9.16 -2.38
CA ALA A 149 8.62 9.24 -3.51
C ALA A 149 7.91 9.53 -4.83
N ASN A 150 8.51 10.38 -5.63
CA ASN A 150 8.02 10.70 -6.97
C ASN A 150 8.25 9.56 -7.98
N ALA A 151 7.62 9.66 -9.14
CA ALA A 151 7.75 8.65 -10.19
C ALA A 151 9.20 8.49 -10.70
N SER A 152 9.99 9.56 -10.73
CA SER A 152 11.38 9.50 -11.18
C SER A 152 12.21 8.59 -10.28
N THR A 153 12.11 8.78 -8.96
CA THR A 153 12.78 7.94 -7.95
C THR A 153 12.36 6.48 -8.07
N MET A 154 11.07 6.22 -8.27
CA MET A 154 10.59 4.85 -8.48
C MET A 154 11.26 4.21 -9.71
N TRP A 155 11.34 4.93 -10.83
CA TRP A 155 12.02 4.41 -12.03
C TRP A 155 13.52 4.23 -11.81
N ASP A 156 14.19 5.11 -11.06
CA ASP A 156 15.61 5.00 -10.76
C ASP A 156 15.92 3.74 -9.95
N ILE A 157 15.14 3.43 -8.92
CA ILE A 157 15.28 2.18 -8.15
C ILE A 157 15.14 0.94 -9.05
N PHE A 158 14.20 0.96 -10.00
CA PHE A 158 14.03 -0.18 -10.91
C PHE A 158 15.11 -0.25 -11.99
N ARG A 159 15.73 0.86 -12.38
CA ARG A 159 16.91 0.87 -13.26
C ARG A 159 18.07 0.17 -12.58
N GLU A 160 18.39 0.56 -11.35
CA GLU A 160 19.42 -0.10 -10.54
C GLU A 160 19.13 -1.60 -10.34
N TRP A 161 17.86 -1.94 -10.07
CA TRP A 161 17.46 -3.33 -9.94
C TRP A 161 17.75 -4.13 -11.21
N ILE A 162 17.47 -3.59 -12.39
CA ILE A 162 17.66 -4.25 -13.69
C ILE A 162 19.15 -4.35 -14.04
N GLU A 163 19.99 -3.41 -13.64
CA GLU A 163 21.44 -3.52 -13.79
C GLU A 163 21.99 -4.71 -13.01
N MET A 164 21.51 -4.91 -11.77
CA MET A 164 21.89 -6.06 -10.94
C MET A 164 21.24 -7.39 -11.40
N ASN A 165 20.09 -7.31 -12.07
CA ASN A 165 19.27 -8.46 -12.48
C ASN A 165 18.85 -8.30 -13.94
N PRO A 166 19.74 -8.60 -14.90
CA PRO A 166 19.50 -8.35 -16.32
C PRO A 166 18.24 -9.04 -16.84
N ARG A 167 17.55 -8.35 -17.74
CA ARG A 167 16.35 -8.85 -18.40
C ARG A 167 16.70 -9.84 -19.51
N ASN A 168 15.67 -10.57 -19.99
CA ASN A 168 15.82 -11.43 -21.16
C ASN A 168 16.22 -10.58 -22.40
N GLU A 169 17.18 -11.04 -23.17
CA GLU A 169 17.73 -10.35 -24.36
C GLU A 169 16.67 -9.98 -25.39
N LYS A 170 15.60 -10.76 -25.54
CA LYS A 170 14.48 -10.44 -26.43
C LYS A 170 13.86 -9.08 -26.13
N HIS A 171 13.75 -8.71 -24.86
CA HIS A 171 13.18 -7.44 -24.44
C HIS A 171 14.22 -6.30 -24.40
N ALA A 172 15.49 -6.64 -24.32
CA ALA A 172 16.57 -5.65 -24.30
C ALA A 172 16.80 -5.04 -25.69
N ASN A 173 16.56 -5.79 -26.76
CA ASN A 173 16.91 -5.41 -28.14
C ASN A 173 15.80 -4.63 -28.87
N ASP A 174 14.57 -4.58 -28.38
CA ASP A 174 13.50 -3.79 -28.99
C ASP A 174 13.61 -2.31 -28.64
N LYS A 175 14.09 -1.51 -29.60
CA LYS A 175 14.30 -0.06 -29.41
C LYS A 175 13.01 0.73 -29.17
N ASN A 176 11.87 0.21 -29.61
CA ASN A 176 10.58 0.88 -29.54
C ASN A 176 9.74 0.45 -28.32
N GLU A 177 10.21 -0.53 -27.56
CA GLU A 177 9.52 -0.97 -26.36
C GLU A 177 9.58 0.11 -25.28
N VAL A 178 8.43 0.39 -24.67
CA VAL A 178 8.28 1.38 -23.58
C VAL A 178 9.29 1.17 -22.46
N SER A 179 9.57 -0.10 -22.14
CA SER A 179 10.58 -0.47 -21.15
C SER A 179 11.96 0.11 -21.47
N ASN A 180 12.37 0.04 -22.74
CA ASN A 180 13.67 0.54 -23.19
C ASN A 180 13.75 2.06 -23.18
N ILE A 181 12.62 2.74 -23.46
CA ILE A 181 12.55 4.21 -23.36
C ILE A 181 12.75 4.66 -21.91
N ILE A 182 12.09 3.98 -20.95
CA ILE A 182 12.22 4.27 -19.53
C ILE A 182 13.67 4.04 -19.06
N LEU A 183 14.29 2.95 -19.49
CA LEU A 183 15.61 2.53 -19.03
C LEU A 183 16.79 3.29 -19.65
N LYS A 184 16.59 3.98 -20.79
CA LYS A 184 17.63 4.81 -21.40
C LYS A 184 18.06 6.01 -20.55
N LYS A 185 17.22 6.47 -19.64
CA LYS A 185 17.55 7.58 -18.75
C LYS A 185 18.50 7.10 -17.67
N LYS A 186 19.58 7.85 -17.44
CA LYS A 186 20.50 7.57 -16.34
C LYS A 186 19.80 7.82 -14.99
N PRO A 187 20.02 6.98 -13.98
CA PRO A 187 19.54 7.24 -12.63
C PRO A 187 20.07 8.58 -12.13
N LYS A 188 19.28 9.25 -11.29
CA LYS A 188 19.64 10.50 -10.63
C LYS A 188 19.92 10.31 -9.15
N LEU A 189 19.78 9.07 -8.65
CA LEU A 189 20.05 8.68 -7.26
C LEU A 189 21.55 8.49 -7.03
#